data_58e0436abebe84d448007e60d7116fa7
#
_entry.id   58e0436abebe84d448007e60d7116fa7
#
_cell.length_a   1.000
_cell.length_b   1.000
_cell.length_c   1.000
_cell.angle_alpha   90.00
_cell.angle_beta   90.00
_cell.angle_gamma   90.00
#
_symmetry.space_group_name_H-M   'P 1'
#
loop_
_entity.id
_entity.type
_entity.pdbx_description
1 polymer ?
#
loop_
_entity_poly.entity_id
_entity_poly.type
_entity_poly.pdbx_seq_one_letter_code
_entity_poly.pdbx_strand_id
1 'polypeptide(L)'
;MVRPAPTVVGMSCTTLLIGKSASCSGATIIARNDDSGSGRYDPKRLVAVAPTDQPRHYRSTLSHVEIDLPDDPCRYTIAPNVLPNRGV
;
A
#
# COMPACT_ATOMS: atom_id res chain seq x y z
N MET A 1 10.51 -3.64 -41.10
CA MET A 1 9.60 -4.24 -40.10
C MET A 1 9.45 -3.29 -38.93
N VAL A 2 8.30 -2.69 -38.79
CA VAL A 2 8.02 -1.78 -37.68
C VAL A 2 7.74 -2.63 -36.44
N ARG A 3 8.56 -2.50 -35.40
CA ARG A 3 8.29 -3.15 -34.10
C ARG A 3 7.07 -2.44 -33.47
N PRO A 4 6.06 -3.17 -32.98
CA PRO A 4 4.99 -2.53 -32.25
C PRO A 4 5.61 -1.83 -31.04
N ALA A 5 5.15 -0.60 -30.74
CA ALA A 5 5.52 0.09 -29.53
C ALA A 5 5.17 -0.81 -28.32
N PRO A 6 6.03 -0.87 -27.29
CA PRO A 6 5.69 -1.63 -26.10
C PRO A 6 4.38 -1.05 -25.53
N THR A 7 3.37 -1.90 -25.39
CA THR A 7 2.14 -1.52 -24.70
C THR A 7 2.53 -1.32 -23.24
N VAL A 8 2.64 -0.08 -22.81
CA VAL A 8 2.78 0.24 -21.40
C VAL A 8 1.42 -0.05 -20.79
N VAL A 9 1.27 -1.22 -20.20
CA VAL A 9 0.12 -1.52 -19.35
C VAL A 9 0.30 -0.69 -18.09
N GLY A 10 -0.34 0.48 -18.06
CA GLY A 10 -0.31 1.35 -16.89
C GLY A 10 -1.02 0.64 -15.73
N MET A 11 -0.31 0.44 -14.63
CA MET A 11 -0.93 0.10 -13.35
C MET A 11 -1.61 1.37 -12.85
N SER A 12 -2.93 1.42 -12.91
CA SER A 12 -3.70 2.55 -12.41
C SER A 12 -4.43 2.19 -11.13
N CYS A 13 -3.86 2.59 -10.00
CA CYS A 13 -4.59 2.57 -8.73
C CYS A 13 -5.28 3.91 -8.53
N THR A 14 -6.44 3.91 -7.89
CA THR A 14 -7.16 5.14 -7.55
C THR A 14 -7.18 5.33 -6.05
N THR A 15 -6.85 6.51 -5.59
CA THR A 15 -6.92 6.89 -4.17
C THR A 15 -7.94 8.01 -3.99
N LEU A 16 -8.81 7.86 -3.00
CA LEU A 16 -9.78 8.86 -2.58
C LEU A 16 -9.42 9.36 -1.18
N LEU A 17 -9.30 10.67 -1.03
CA LEU A 17 -9.06 11.34 0.24
C LEU A 17 -10.24 12.26 0.54
N ILE A 18 -10.89 12.08 1.70
CA ILE A 18 -12.02 12.90 2.13
C ILE A 18 -11.66 13.59 3.45
N GLY A 19 -11.64 14.90 3.43
CA GLY A 19 -11.43 15.71 4.64
C GLY A 19 -12.67 15.78 5.53
N LYS A 20 -12.49 16.20 6.75
CA LYS A 20 -13.55 16.27 7.78
C LYS A 20 -14.79 17.05 7.34
N SER A 21 -14.60 18.15 6.61
CA SER A 21 -15.69 19.03 6.17
C SER A 21 -16.56 18.41 5.07
N ALA A 22 -16.06 17.43 4.35
CA ALA A 22 -16.76 16.74 3.25
C ALA A 22 -17.35 15.39 3.68
N SER A 23 -17.11 14.97 4.91
CA SER A 23 -17.57 13.71 5.46
C SER A 23 -18.82 13.92 6.32
N CYS A 24 -19.84 13.09 6.13
CA CYS A 24 -21.07 13.13 6.95
C CYS A 24 -20.81 12.85 8.44
N SER A 25 -19.78 12.06 8.74
CA SER A 25 -19.39 11.71 10.12
C SER A 25 -18.40 12.66 10.75
N GLY A 26 -17.86 13.63 9.99
CA GLY A 26 -16.77 14.49 10.43
C GLY A 26 -15.42 13.79 10.55
N ALA A 27 -15.31 12.53 10.09
CA ALA A 27 -14.07 11.78 10.07
C ALA A 27 -13.29 12.00 8.77
N THR A 28 -11.98 11.88 8.84
CA THR A 28 -11.14 11.78 7.63
C THR A 28 -11.23 10.36 7.07
N ILE A 29 -11.44 10.24 5.77
CA ILE A 29 -11.57 8.94 5.09
C ILE A 29 -10.51 8.84 4.01
N ILE A 30 -9.82 7.70 3.97
CA ILE A 30 -8.88 7.33 2.91
C ILE A 30 -9.35 6.00 2.33
N ALA A 31 -9.53 5.95 1.03
CA ALA A 31 -9.88 4.73 0.31
C ALA A 31 -8.95 4.55 -0.89
N ARG A 32 -8.59 3.32 -1.19
CA ARG A 32 -7.73 3.00 -2.32
C ARG A 32 -8.14 1.66 -2.91
N ASN A 33 -8.22 1.58 -4.22
CA ASN A 33 -8.22 0.32 -4.94
C ASN A 33 -6.81 0.01 -5.45
N ASP A 34 -6.53 -1.27 -5.59
CA ASP A 34 -5.25 -1.78 -6.07
C ASP A 34 -5.54 -2.57 -7.35
N ASP A 35 -5.35 -1.91 -8.50
CA ASP A 35 -5.63 -2.49 -9.81
C ASP A 35 -4.37 -3.10 -10.40
N SER A 36 -4.39 -4.43 -10.61
CA SER A 36 -3.32 -5.12 -11.28
C SER A 36 -3.34 -4.82 -12.77
N GLY A 37 -2.25 -4.28 -13.32
CA GLY A 37 -2.10 -4.03 -14.76
C GLY A 37 -2.08 -5.30 -15.61
N SER A 38 -1.87 -6.46 -15.00
CA SER A 38 -1.89 -7.77 -15.67
C SER A 38 -3.29 -8.40 -15.71
N GLY A 39 -4.30 -7.81 -15.05
CA GLY A 39 -5.61 -8.42 -14.86
C GLY A 39 -5.61 -9.65 -13.95
N ARG A 40 -4.50 -9.93 -13.28
CA ARG A 40 -4.40 -11.04 -12.32
C ARG A 40 -4.92 -10.61 -10.96
N TYR A 41 -5.58 -11.53 -10.28
CA TYR A 41 -5.95 -11.37 -8.89
C TYR A 41 -4.75 -11.68 -8.00
N ASP A 42 -4.33 -10.69 -7.23
CA ASP A 42 -3.31 -10.87 -6.19
C ASP A 42 -4.01 -10.95 -4.83
N PRO A 43 -3.99 -12.11 -4.15
CA PRO A 43 -4.64 -12.24 -2.86
C PRO A 43 -4.02 -11.28 -1.83
N LYS A 44 -4.89 -10.66 -1.05
CA LYS A 44 -4.53 -9.72 0.01
C LYS A 44 -4.84 -10.32 1.38
N ARG A 45 -4.14 -9.84 2.39
CA ARG A 45 -4.44 -10.10 3.78
C ARG A 45 -4.65 -8.78 4.50
N LEU A 46 -5.68 -8.68 5.32
CA LEU A 46 -5.83 -7.54 6.23
C LEU A 46 -5.07 -7.83 7.53
N VAL A 47 -4.12 -6.97 7.85
CA VAL A 47 -3.27 -7.11 9.03
C VAL A 47 -3.37 -5.86 9.89
N ALA A 48 -3.59 -6.04 11.19
CA ALA A 48 -3.45 -4.98 12.18
C ALA A 48 -2.04 -5.05 12.78
N VAL A 49 -1.31 -3.94 12.73
CA VAL A 49 0.06 -3.84 13.24
C VAL A 49 0.05 -3.01 14.52
N ALA A 50 0.41 -3.64 15.63
CA ALA A 50 0.54 -2.96 16.90
C ALA A 50 1.81 -2.09 16.96
N PRO A 51 1.84 -1.05 17.80
CA PRO A 51 3.05 -0.21 17.93
C PRO A 51 4.31 -1.00 18.29
N THR A 52 4.16 -2.05 19.11
CA THR A 52 5.27 -2.91 19.54
C THR A 52 5.85 -3.79 18.43
N ASP A 53 5.05 -4.05 17.38
CA ASP A 53 5.44 -4.93 16.26
C ASP A 53 6.07 -4.15 15.11
N GLN A 54 6.17 -2.83 15.24
CA GLN A 54 6.73 -1.97 14.21
C GLN A 54 8.24 -1.82 14.37
N PRO A 55 9.01 -1.86 13.26
CA PRO A 55 10.43 -1.58 13.32
C PRO A 55 10.70 -0.11 13.70
N ARG A 56 11.88 0.17 14.25
CA ARG A 56 12.36 1.54 14.49
C ARG A 56 13.23 2.06 13.35
N HIS A 57 13.61 1.18 12.46
CA HIS A 57 14.39 1.49 11.28
C HIS A 57 13.78 0.76 10.07
N TYR A 58 13.56 1.47 8.99
CA TYR A 58 13.04 0.92 7.76
C TYR A 58 14.02 1.14 6.61
N ARG A 59 14.24 0.09 5.82
CA ARG A 59 15.00 0.15 4.58
C ARG A 59 14.15 -0.36 3.43
N SER A 60 14.01 0.46 2.39
CA SER A 60 13.31 0.07 1.17
C SER A 60 14.09 -1.03 0.41
N THR A 61 13.42 -2.07 0.00
CA THR A 61 14.02 -3.15 -0.80
C THR A 61 14.29 -2.73 -2.25
N LEU A 62 13.56 -1.74 -2.76
CA LEU A 62 13.69 -1.27 -4.13
C LEU A 62 14.64 -0.09 -4.28
N SER A 63 14.46 0.94 -3.47
CA SER A 63 15.23 2.18 -3.55
C SER A 63 16.44 2.22 -2.62
N HIS A 64 16.51 1.31 -1.65
CA HIS A 64 17.51 1.27 -0.59
C HIS A 64 17.53 2.52 0.32
N VAL A 65 16.50 3.35 0.23
CA VAL A 65 16.32 4.48 1.14
C VAL A 65 16.08 3.96 2.56
N GLU A 66 16.75 4.56 3.53
CA GLU A 66 16.63 4.23 4.94
C GLU A 66 15.95 5.37 5.69
N ILE A 67 15.06 5.03 6.61
CA ILE A 67 14.27 5.98 7.39
C ILE A 67 14.22 5.49 8.83
N ASP A 68 14.58 6.38 9.76
CA ASP A 68 14.33 6.15 11.18
C ASP A 68 12.87 6.44 11.49
N LEU A 69 12.22 5.50 12.16
CA LEU A 69 10.82 5.57 12.52
C LEU A 69 10.65 5.99 13.99
N PRO A 70 9.50 6.60 14.36
CA PRO A 70 9.29 7.09 15.71
C PRO A 70 9.28 5.97 16.74
N ASP A 71 9.66 6.32 17.98
CA ASP A 71 9.68 5.38 19.11
C ASP A 71 8.27 5.05 19.63
N ASP A 72 7.31 5.93 19.39
CA ASP A 72 5.90 5.81 19.78
C ASP A 72 4.95 5.83 18.58
N PRO A 73 5.04 4.84 17.66
CA PRO A 73 4.21 4.83 16.47
C PRO A 73 2.75 4.53 16.79
N CYS A 74 1.86 5.02 15.95
CA CYS A 74 0.44 4.65 16.03
C CYS A 74 0.22 3.22 15.51
N ARG A 75 -0.82 2.56 16.04
CA ARG A 75 -1.36 1.34 15.44
C ARG A 75 -1.91 1.65 14.05
N TYR A 76 -1.73 0.72 13.11
CA TYR A 76 -2.30 0.83 11.77
C TYR A 76 -2.80 -0.51 11.23
N THR A 77 -3.57 -0.45 10.16
CA THR A 77 -3.98 -1.61 9.37
C THR A 77 -3.41 -1.52 7.97
N ILE A 78 -3.00 -2.64 7.42
CA ILE A 78 -2.48 -2.76 6.05
C ILE A 78 -3.13 -3.94 5.34
N ALA A 79 -3.12 -3.89 4.01
CA ALA A 79 -3.59 -4.97 3.15
C ALA A 79 -2.48 -5.38 2.16
N PRO A 80 -1.40 -6.01 2.63
CA PRO A 80 -0.31 -6.42 1.78
C PRO A 80 -0.69 -7.62 0.90
N ASN A 81 0.07 -7.82 -0.17
CA ASN A 81 -0.03 -9.04 -0.96
C ASN A 81 0.40 -10.25 -0.14
N VAL A 82 -0.32 -11.35 -0.29
CA VAL A 82 0.08 -12.63 0.28
C VAL A 82 1.15 -13.24 -0.62
N LEU A 83 2.37 -13.39 -0.09
CA LEU A 83 3.46 -14.05 -0.81
C LEU A 83 3.50 -15.53 -0.42
N PRO A 84 3.47 -16.46 -1.39
CA PRO A 84 3.62 -17.88 -1.10
C PRO A 84 4.92 -18.14 -0.30
N ASN A 85 4.81 -18.90 0.79
CA ASN A 85 5.93 -19.33 1.65
C ASN A 85 6.68 -18.23 2.42
N ARG A 86 6.19 -16.99 2.42
CA ARG A 86 6.86 -15.91 3.17
C ARG A 86 6.01 -15.31 4.28
N GLY A 87 4.74 -15.70 4.36
CA GLY A 87 3.80 -15.01 5.24
C GLY A 87 3.58 -13.56 4.80
N VAL A 88 3.17 -12.72 5.70
CA VAL A 88 2.98 -11.29 5.49
C VAL A 88 4.12 -10.53 6.14
#